data_15516058125fd432aa0b8db74a893db2
#
_entry.id   15516058125fd432aa0b8db74a893db2
#
_cell.length_a   1.000
_cell.length_b   1.000
_cell.length_c   1.000
_cell.angle_alpha   90.00
_cell.angle_beta   90.00
_cell.angle_gamma   90.00
#
_symmetry.space_group_name_H-M   'P 1'
#
loop_
_entity.id
_entity.type
_entity.pdbx_description
1 polymer ?
#
loop_
_entity_poly.entity_id
_entity_poly.type
_entity_poly.pdbx_seq_one_letter_code
_entity_poly.pdbx_strand_id
1 'polypeptide(L)'
;MGRQGTLMVVTQDADLVAKLSHMNAAVMGSKADPFYGAPTVIIVFADSDMPTCVENGSLVMGNLMNAAHALDVDSCWIHRAKEVFSSEEGKALKKEWGVPDNYVGIGHCVLGYRDCDYPEAAPRKDGFVIRV
;
A
#
# COMPACT_ATOMS: atom_id res chain seq x y z
N MET A 1 21.75 5.69 -14.82
CA MET A 1 20.64 5.81 -13.86
C MET A 1 20.14 4.41 -13.60
N GLY A 2 19.25 4.06 -12.75
CA GLY A 2 18.86 2.68 -12.43
C GLY A 2 18.96 2.43 -10.93
N ARG A 3 18.85 3.50 -10.13
CA ARG A 3 18.66 3.39 -8.69
C ARG A 3 17.30 2.74 -8.45
N GLN A 4 17.31 1.55 -7.86
CA GLN A 4 16.08 0.85 -7.44
C GLN A 4 15.71 1.34 -6.05
N GLY A 5 15.14 2.55 -5.98
CA GLY A 5 14.81 3.23 -4.71
C GLY A 5 13.50 2.79 -4.09
N THR A 6 12.94 1.65 -4.48
CA THR A 6 11.72 1.08 -3.89
C THR A 6 11.96 -0.34 -3.39
N LEU A 7 11.24 -0.72 -2.34
CA LEU A 7 11.30 -2.03 -1.71
C LEU A 7 9.90 -2.47 -1.34
N MET A 8 9.63 -3.76 -1.42
CA MET A 8 8.35 -4.34 -1.04
C MET A 8 8.55 -5.40 0.05
N VAL A 9 7.68 -5.37 1.05
CA VAL A 9 7.54 -6.44 2.04
C VAL A 9 6.18 -7.10 1.84
N VAL A 10 6.16 -8.42 1.71
CA VAL A 10 4.94 -9.20 1.44
C VAL A 10 4.65 -10.09 2.63
N THR A 11 3.41 -10.11 3.06
CA THR A 11 2.95 -11.04 4.11
C THR A 11 1.58 -11.64 3.79
N GLN A 12 1.42 -12.91 4.18
CA GLN A 12 0.16 -13.65 4.25
C GLN A 12 -0.04 -14.25 5.64
N ASP A 13 0.85 -13.93 6.58
CA ASP A 13 0.68 -14.31 7.98
C ASP A 13 -0.51 -13.56 8.56
N ALA A 14 -1.51 -14.31 9.01
CA ALA A 14 -2.79 -13.74 9.45
C ALA A 14 -2.64 -12.82 10.67
N ASP A 15 -1.75 -13.16 11.60
CA ASP A 15 -1.52 -12.36 12.80
C ASP A 15 -0.81 -11.05 12.45
N LEU A 16 0.16 -11.10 11.53
CA LEU A 16 0.84 -9.91 11.05
C LEU A 16 -0.08 -9.01 10.20
N VAL A 17 -0.92 -9.59 9.35
CA VAL A 17 -1.94 -8.84 8.59
C VAL A 17 -2.90 -8.13 9.53
N ALA A 18 -3.43 -8.83 10.54
CA ALA A 18 -4.31 -8.24 11.55
C ALA A 18 -3.63 -7.13 12.35
N LYS A 19 -2.35 -7.34 12.74
CA LYS A 19 -1.53 -6.34 13.42
C LYS A 19 -1.35 -5.07 12.58
N LEU A 20 -0.98 -5.20 11.32
CA LEU A 20 -0.80 -4.06 10.39
C LEU A 20 -2.12 -3.31 10.15
N SER A 21 -3.24 -4.05 10.02
CA SER A 21 -4.57 -3.45 9.92
C SER A 21 -4.89 -2.63 11.18
N HIS A 22 -4.66 -3.19 12.36
CA HIS A 22 -4.89 -2.48 13.63
C HIS A 22 -4.02 -1.21 13.75
N MET A 23 -2.75 -1.28 13.41
CA MET A 23 -1.84 -0.12 13.40
C MET A 23 -2.34 0.96 12.44
N ASN A 24 -2.81 0.58 11.25
CA ASN A 24 -3.36 1.52 10.27
C ASN A 24 -4.69 2.16 10.76
N ALA A 25 -5.58 1.35 11.35
CA ALA A 25 -6.83 1.82 11.95
C ALA A 25 -6.58 2.81 13.09
N ALA A 26 -5.56 2.56 13.92
CA ALA A 26 -5.19 3.45 15.02
C ALA A 26 -4.78 4.84 14.54
N VAL A 27 -4.04 4.95 13.41
CA VAL A 27 -3.71 6.24 12.78
C VAL A 27 -4.97 7.01 12.38
N MET A 28 -6.04 6.29 12.00
CA MET A 28 -7.34 6.90 11.65
C MET A 28 -8.19 7.26 12.86
N GLY A 29 -7.85 6.79 14.07
CA GLY A 29 -8.75 6.82 15.21
C GLY A 29 -10.00 5.95 15.01
N SER A 30 -9.92 4.91 14.17
CA SER A 30 -11.01 3.99 13.81
C SER A 30 -10.82 2.63 14.45
N LYS A 31 -11.94 1.91 14.62
CA LYS A 31 -11.95 0.49 15.02
C LYS A 31 -12.30 -0.45 13.85
N ALA A 32 -12.65 0.12 12.69
CA ALA A 32 -12.93 -0.68 11.49
C ALA A 32 -11.65 -1.28 10.92
N ASP A 33 -11.75 -2.43 10.27
CA ASP A 33 -10.64 -3.03 9.53
C ASP A 33 -10.43 -2.30 8.19
N PRO A 34 -9.34 -1.51 8.04
CA PRO A 34 -9.05 -0.83 6.79
C PRO A 34 -8.52 -1.75 5.70
N PHE A 35 -8.21 -3.01 6.02
CA PHE A 35 -7.73 -4.01 5.06
C PHE A 35 -8.83 -4.89 4.49
N TYR A 36 -10.09 -4.67 4.92
CA TYR A 36 -11.29 -5.34 4.38
C TYR A 36 -11.23 -6.87 4.44
N GLY A 37 -10.55 -7.44 5.42
CA GLY A 37 -10.38 -8.89 5.55
C GLY A 37 -9.46 -9.51 4.48
N ALA A 38 -8.73 -8.72 3.71
CA ALA A 38 -7.82 -9.22 2.68
C ALA A 38 -6.69 -10.09 3.29
N PRO A 39 -6.42 -11.28 2.72
CA PRO A 39 -5.46 -12.22 3.28
C PRO A 39 -4.00 -11.91 2.95
N THR A 40 -3.75 -11.01 2.01
CA THR A 40 -2.39 -10.68 1.55
C THR A 40 -2.17 -9.18 1.58
N VAL A 41 -1.02 -8.78 2.09
CA VAL A 41 -0.59 -7.38 2.12
C VAL A 41 0.80 -7.25 1.53
N ILE A 42 0.95 -6.34 0.57
CA ILE A 42 2.25 -5.88 0.05
C ILE A 42 2.47 -4.46 0.55
N ILE A 43 3.47 -4.25 1.38
CA ILE A 43 3.86 -2.92 1.85
C ILE A 43 4.91 -2.37 0.88
N VAL A 44 4.66 -1.19 0.32
CA VAL A 44 5.62 -0.50 -0.54
C VAL A 44 6.35 0.54 0.29
N PHE A 45 7.67 0.47 0.27
CA PHE A 45 8.60 1.45 0.83
C PHE A 45 9.38 2.13 -0.27
N ALA A 46 9.83 3.36 -0.03
CA ALA A 46 10.69 4.09 -0.94
C ALA A 46 11.78 4.86 -0.18
N ASP A 47 12.93 4.99 -0.83
CA ASP A 47 14.12 5.69 -0.32
C ASP A 47 13.85 7.19 -0.23
N SER A 48 13.81 7.73 0.99
CA SER A 48 13.53 9.14 1.26
C SER A 48 14.67 10.09 0.83
N ASP A 49 15.87 9.56 0.54
CA ASP A 49 16.97 10.36 0.02
C ASP A 49 16.80 10.67 -1.49
N MET A 50 15.79 10.05 -2.11
CA MET A 50 15.43 10.35 -3.50
C MET A 50 14.35 11.45 -3.55
N PRO A 51 14.55 12.54 -4.31
CA PRO A 51 13.58 13.63 -4.40
C PRO A 51 12.22 13.19 -4.97
N THR A 52 12.18 12.10 -5.73
CA THR A 52 10.96 11.48 -6.31
C THR A 52 10.50 10.25 -5.53
N CYS A 53 10.79 10.19 -4.23
CA CYS A 53 10.50 9.06 -3.37
C CYS A 53 9.01 8.65 -3.42
N VAL A 54 8.11 9.60 -3.22
CA VAL A 54 6.67 9.35 -3.18
C VAL A 54 6.15 8.92 -4.55
N GLU A 55 6.57 9.60 -5.61
CA GLU A 55 6.17 9.30 -6.98
C GLU A 55 6.64 7.89 -7.40
N ASN A 56 7.88 7.55 -7.08
CA ASN A 56 8.44 6.22 -7.38
C ASN A 56 7.62 5.11 -6.69
N GLY A 57 7.34 5.27 -5.40
CA GLY A 57 6.53 4.31 -4.65
C GLY A 57 5.08 4.26 -5.15
N SER A 58 4.51 5.40 -5.52
CA SER A 58 3.15 5.48 -6.06
C SER A 58 3.02 4.78 -7.41
N LEU A 59 4.03 4.89 -8.27
CA LEU A 59 4.07 4.15 -9.55
C LEU A 59 4.15 2.64 -9.31
N VAL A 60 4.92 2.19 -8.33
CA VAL A 60 4.96 0.77 -7.94
C VAL A 60 3.59 0.31 -7.46
N MET A 61 2.91 1.08 -6.60
CA MET A 61 1.53 0.78 -6.15
C MET A 61 0.56 0.66 -7.32
N GLY A 62 0.58 1.62 -8.26
CA GLY A 62 -0.26 1.57 -9.47
C GLY A 62 0.01 0.33 -10.32
N ASN A 63 1.29 -0.05 -10.50
CA ASN A 63 1.67 -1.24 -11.25
C ASN A 63 1.23 -2.54 -10.53
N LEU A 64 1.33 -2.61 -9.20
CA LEU A 64 0.83 -3.75 -8.43
C LEU A 64 -0.67 -3.94 -8.63
N MET A 65 -1.47 -2.88 -8.54
CA MET A 65 -2.92 -2.95 -8.73
C MET A 65 -3.29 -3.35 -10.17
N ASN A 66 -2.57 -2.83 -11.18
CA ASN A 66 -2.78 -3.22 -12.57
C ASN A 66 -2.41 -4.69 -12.81
N ALA A 67 -1.31 -5.17 -12.22
CA ALA A 67 -0.90 -6.56 -12.32
C ALA A 67 -1.90 -7.49 -11.61
N ALA A 68 -2.39 -7.12 -10.42
CA ALA A 68 -3.42 -7.87 -9.71
C ALA A 68 -4.68 -8.00 -10.57
N HIS A 69 -5.17 -6.90 -11.14
CA HIS A 69 -6.34 -6.90 -12.03
C HIS A 69 -6.14 -7.81 -13.24
N ALA A 70 -4.96 -7.82 -13.86
CA ALA A 70 -4.65 -8.68 -15.00
C ALA A 70 -4.64 -10.18 -14.64
N LEU A 71 -4.56 -10.51 -13.35
CA LEU A 71 -4.59 -11.87 -12.81
C LEU A 71 -5.92 -12.23 -12.12
N ASP A 72 -6.96 -11.41 -12.32
CA ASP A 72 -8.27 -11.55 -11.66
C ASP A 72 -8.18 -11.54 -10.11
N VAL A 73 -7.20 -10.82 -9.57
CA VAL A 73 -7.05 -10.55 -8.14
C VAL A 73 -7.48 -9.13 -7.86
N ASP A 74 -8.36 -8.94 -6.89
CA ASP A 74 -8.74 -7.61 -6.45
C ASP A 74 -7.67 -7.01 -5.53
N SER A 75 -7.54 -5.70 -5.60
CA SER A 75 -6.55 -4.96 -4.83
C SER A 75 -7.08 -3.60 -4.41
N CYS A 76 -6.55 -3.12 -3.29
CA CYS A 76 -6.84 -1.77 -2.83
C CYS A 76 -5.57 -1.13 -2.25
N TRP A 77 -5.33 0.14 -2.59
CA TRP A 77 -4.31 0.95 -1.93
C TRP A 77 -4.83 1.48 -0.60
N ILE A 78 -4.31 0.96 0.48
CA ILE A 78 -4.58 1.48 1.82
C ILE A 78 -3.47 2.47 2.19
N HIS A 79 -3.86 3.70 2.41
CA HIS A 79 -2.98 4.81 2.77
C HIS A 79 -2.37 4.65 4.18
N ARG A 80 -1.59 5.63 4.67
CA ARG A 80 -1.03 5.76 6.02
C ARG A 80 0.13 4.83 6.37
N ALA A 81 0.73 4.15 5.39
CA ALA A 81 1.94 3.38 5.65
C ALA A 81 3.07 4.26 6.21
N LYS A 82 3.13 5.54 5.80
CA LYS A 82 4.11 6.50 6.33
C LYS A 82 3.97 6.66 7.85
N GLU A 83 2.77 6.91 8.33
CA GLU A 83 2.47 7.11 9.75
C GLU A 83 2.69 5.82 10.54
N VAL A 84 2.20 4.68 10.01
CA VAL A 84 2.38 3.35 10.60
C VAL A 84 3.86 3.06 10.83
N PHE A 85 4.70 3.19 9.81
CA PHE A 85 6.12 2.87 9.88
C PHE A 85 7.01 4.00 10.45
N SER A 86 6.42 5.13 10.80
CA SER A 86 7.07 6.19 11.61
C SER A 86 6.86 5.99 13.12
N SER A 87 5.89 5.15 13.53
CA SER A 87 5.68 4.78 14.93
C SER A 87 6.82 3.91 15.45
N GLU A 88 6.98 3.82 16.78
CA GLU A 88 8.01 2.97 17.39
C GLU A 88 7.82 1.49 17.01
N GLU A 89 6.57 1.03 17.01
CA GLU A 89 6.25 -0.35 16.59
C GLU A 89 6.55 -0.59 15.10
N GLY A 90 6.20 0.35 14.24
CA GLY A 90 6.51 0.28 12.81
C GLY A 90 8.01 0.31 12.51
N LYS A 91 8.79 1.10 13.25
CA LYS A 91 10.26 1.10 13.16
C LYS A 91 10.85 -0.24 13.60
N ALA A 92 10.31 -0.85 14.66
CA ALA A 92 10.73 -2.18 15.10
C ALA A 92 10.49 -3.24 14.02
N LEU A 93 9.32 -3.23 13.37
CA LEU A 93 9.01 -4.11 12.24
C LEU A 93 9.95 -3.88 11.04
N LYS A 94 10.21 -2.62 10.67
CA LYS A 94 11.18 -2.30 9.60
C LYS A 94 12.55 -2.92 9.91
N LYS A 95 13.03 -2.77 11.12
CA LYS A 95 14.33 -3.31 11.56
C LYS A 95 14.34 -4.84 11.51
N GLU A 96 13.30 -5.49 11.97
CA GLU A 96 13.12 -6.93 11.93
C GLU A 96 13.17 -7.47 10.48
N TRP A 97 12.53 -6.76 9.56
CA TRP A 97 12.48 -7.13 8.13
C TRP A 97 13.71 -6.70 7.32
N GLY A 98 14.67 -6.02 7.92
CA GLY A 98 15.84 -5.50 7.24
C GLY A 98 15.56 -4.34 6.28
N VAL A 99 14.45 -3.63 6.46
CA VAL A 99 14.14 -2.42 5.71
C VAL A 99 15.01 -1.27 6.22
N PRO A 100 15.81 -0.60 5.36
CA PRO A 100 16.68 0.49 5.79
C PRO A 100 15.92 1.65 6.44
N ASP A 101 16.56 2.36 7.37
CA ASP A 101 15.93 3.44 8.15
C ASP A 101 15.45 4.59 7.27
N ASN A 102 16.19 4.91 6.20
CA ASN A 102 15.84 5.95 5.24
C ASN A 102 14.70 5.57 4.28
N TYR A 103 14.13 4.36 4.37
CA TYR A 103 12.97 3.98 3.59
C TYR A 103 11.68 4.34 4.33
N VAL A 104 10.79 5.07 3.68
CA VAL A 104 9.49 5.47 4.20
C VAL A 104 8.37 4.63 3.59
N GLY A 105 7.33 4.35 4.38
CA GLY A 105 6.15 3.66 3.88
C GLY A 105 5.36 4.52 2.90
N ILE A 106 5.00 3.96 1.74
CA ILE A 106 4.17 4.63 0.72
C ILE A 106 2.72 4.18 0.82
N GLY A 107 2.48 2.90 0.97
CA GLY A 107 1.15 2.34 1.09
C GLY A 107 1.16 0.85 1.35
N HIS A 108 -0.01 0.34 1.76
CA HIS A 108 -0.28 -1.09 1.81
C HIS A 108 -1.15 -1.43 0.60
N CYS A 109 -0.71 -2.34 -0.25
CA CYS A 109 -1.53 -2.94 -1.29
C CYS A 109 -2.13 -4.21 -0.70
N VAL A 110 -3.41 -4.19 -0.38
CA VAL A 110 -4.12 -5.38 0.07
C VAL A 110 -4.67 -6.13 -1.13
N LEU A 111 -4.64 -7.45 -1.07
CA LEU A 111 -4.95 -8.33 -2.19
C LEU A 111 -5.85 -9.48 -1.71
N GLY A 112 -6.84 -9.83 -2.53
CA GLY A 112 -7.74 -10.95 -2.27
C GLY A 112 -8.63 -11.25 -3.46
N TYR A 113 -9.39 -12.35 -3.37
CA TYR A 113 -10.45 -12.64 -4.32
C TYR A 113 -11.74 -11.99 -3.84
N ARG A 114 -12.46 -11.35 -4.76
CA ARG A 114 -13.69 -10.64 -4.47
C ARG A 114 -14.82 -11.62 -4.08
N ASP A 115 -15.56 -11.21 -3.05
CA ASP A 115 -16.75 -11.90 -2.57
C ASP A 115 -17.98 -10.96 -2.62
N CYS A 116 -18.07 -10.16 -3.68
CA CYS A 116 -19.18 -9.23 -3.93
C CYS A 116 -19.32 -8.93 -5.42
N ASP A 117 -20.41 -8.29 -5.83
CA ASP A 117 -20.60 -7.81 -7.19
C ASP A 117 -19.55 -6.75 -7.58
N TYR A 118 -19.22 -6.69 -8.86
CA TYR A 118 -18.30 -5.67 -9.38
C TYR A 118 -18.94 -4.28 -9.21
N PRO A 119 -18.26 -3.32 -8.54
CA PRO A 119 -18.81 -1.98 -8.41
C PRO A 119 -18.88 -1.30 -9.78
N GLU A 120 -20.00 -0.63 -10.07
CA GLU A 120 -20.10 0.21 -11.25
C GLU A 120 -19.09 1.36 -11.18
N ALA A 121 -18.36 1.56 -12.28
CA ALA A 121 -17.45 2.69 -12.38
C ALA A 121 -18.23 4.01 -12.47
N ALA A 122 -17.92 4.96 -11.60
CA ALA A 122 -18.49 6.30 -11.70
C ALA A 122 -18.11 6.96 -13.04
N PRO A 123 -19.02 7.71 -13.66
CA PRO A 123 -18.71 8.44 -14.89
C PRO A 123 -17.56 9.43 -14.67
N ARG A 124 -16.75 9.62 -15.67
CA ARG A 124 -15.71 10.65 -15.63
C ARG A 124 -16.36 12.04 -15.68
N LYS A 125 -15.82 12.98 -14.94
CA LYS A 125 -16.28 14.37 -14.98
C LYS A 125 -16.08 14.98 -16.37
N ASP A 126 -16.94 15.90 -16.76
CA ASP A 126 -16.76 16.68 -17.98
C ASP A 126 -15.42 17.45 -17.95
N GLY A 127 -14.74 17.53 -19.10
CA GLY A 127 -13.43 18.18 -19.17
C GLY A 127 -12.29 17.41 -18.50
N PHE A 128 -12.46 16.11 -18.20
CA PHE A 128 -11.39 15.27 -17.65
C PHE A 128 -10.15 15.21 -18.56
N VAL A 129 -10.36 15.33 -19.88
CA VAL A 129 -9.30 15.44 -20.88
C VAL A 129 -9.48 16.75 -21.64
N ILE A 130 -8.46 17.60 -21.62
CA ILE A 130 -8.39 18.82 -22.41
C ILE A 130 -7.49 18.57 -23.61
N ARG A 131 -7.99 18.83 -24.82
CA ARG A 131 -7.20 18.74 -26.04
C ARG A 131 -6.95 20.15 -26.55
N VAL A 132 -5.69 20.47 -26.83
CA VAL A 132 -5.23 21.75 -27.37
C VAL A 132 -4.66 21.56 -28.77
#